data_8c87c7a573623c2c3cdce86fa5bcdab7
#
_entry.id   8c87c7a573623c2c3cdce86fa5bcdab7
#
_cell.length_a   1.000
_cell.length_b   1.000
_cell.length_c   1.000
_cell.angle_alpha   90.00
_cell.angle_beta   90.00
_cell.angle_gamma   90.00
#
_symmetry.space_group_name_H-M   'P 1'
#
loop_
_entity.id
_entity.type
_entity.pdbx_description
1 polymer ?
#
loop_
_entity_poly.entity_id
_entity_poly.type
_entity_poly.pdbx_seq_one_letter_code
_entity_poly.pdbx_strand_id
1 'polypeptide(L)'
;MTGDRRFLQGNIACAEGALAAGCRFFAGYPITPATEIAEHLAQQLPLKEGVFIQMEDEIASIGAIIGASWTGAKVMTATSGPGLSLMQENIGYAIGTETPCVIVDVQRGGPSTGIPAVPSQSDMVQAARGSHGDYESIAFAPSSAQEMFDLTVRAFDTAERMRTPVLLMADAAVGHMREIVEMPVQLNPVERKLATIEDNGAPRFLDEQVAPMPIFGRGLKAHVTGSCHDEVGMRNVVDAEALDHYVRRLSGKIRNA
;
A
#
# COMPACT_ATOMS: atom_id res chain seq x y z
N MET A 1 22.81 -15.30 14.49
CA MET A 1 23.51 -14.73 13.33
C MET A 1 23.24 -13.23 13.38
N THR A 2 24.29 -12.42 13.45
CA THR A 2 24.17 -10.94 13.47
C THR A 2 23.61 -10.48 12.12
N GLY A 3 22.55 -9.69 12.13
CA GLY A 3 21.97 -9.08 10.92
C GLY A 3 22.98 -8.17 10.20
N ASP A 4 22.68 -7.84 8.96
CA ASP A 4 23.45 -6.87 8.18
C ASP A 4 23.18 -5.47 8.76
N ARG A 5 24.25 -4.74 9.12
CA ARG A 5 24.16 -3.41 9.71
C ARG A 5 24.68 -2.38 8.73
N ARG A 6 23.83 -1.44 8.34
CA ARG A 6 24.17 -0.38 7.39
C ARG A 6 23.82 0.99 7.93
N PHE A 7 24.65 1.99 7.63
CA PHE A 7 24.31 3.39 7.93
C PHE A 7 23.48 3.95 6.78
N LEU A 8 22.16 4.00 6.99
CA LEU A 8 21.17 4.34 5.97
C LEU A 8 20.40 5.62 6.30
N GLN A 9 19.97 6.30 5.25
CA GLN A 9 18.94 7.32 5.32
C GLN A 9 17.56 6.65 5.49
N GLY A 10 16.62 7.27 6.21
CA GLY A 10 15.29 6.71 6.44
C GLY A 10 14.55 6.34 5.15
N ASN A 11 14.57 7.18 4.13
CA ASN A 11 13.96 6.86 2.83
C ASN A 11 14.59 5.62 2.17
N ILE A 12 15.93 5.47 2.27
CA ILE A 12 16.61 4.27 1.77
C ILE A 12 16.26 3.05 2.60
N ALA A 13 16.15 3.19 3.93
CA ALA A 13 15.73 2.11 4.82
C ALA A 13 14.30 1.63 4.50
N CYS A 14 13.39 2.54 4.18
CA CYS A 14 12.04 2.21 3.68
C CYS A 14 12.12 1.39 2.38
N ALA A 15 12.91 1.81 1.40
CA ALA A 15 13.07 1.10 0.15
C ALA A 15 13.68 -0.31 0.34
N GLU A 16 14.69 -0.45 1.21
CA GLU A 16 15.27 -1.75 1.59
C GLU A 16 14.23 -2.64 2.31
N GLY A 17 13.42 -2.07 3.21
CA GLY A 17 12.30 -2.77 3.85
C GLY A 17 11.28 -3.30 2.84
N ALA A 18 10.93 -2.50 1.83
CA ALA A 18 10.04 -2.92 0.74
C ALA A 18 10.64 -4.09 -0.06
N LEU A 19 11.92 -4.00 -0.44
CA LEU A 19 12.61 -5.07 -1.15
C LEU A 19 12.70 -6.37 -0.33
N ALA A 20 12.96 -6.24 0.96
CA ALA A 20 13.03 -7.35 1.91
C ALA A 20 11.65 -8.01 2.13
N ALA A 21 10.57 -7.22 2.12
CA ALA A 21 9.18 -7.70 2.17
C ALA A 21 8.71 -8.37 0.87
N GLY A 22 9.52 -8.33 -0.19
CA GLY A 22 9.20 -8.94 -1.47
C GLY A 22 8.50 -8.00 -2.46
N CYS A 23 8.58 -6.69 -2.28
CA CYS A 23 8.10 -5.73 -3.28
C CYS A 23 8.78 -5.99 -4.63
N ARG A 24 7.96 -6.08 -5.70
CA ARG A 24 8.44 -6.32 -7.07
C ARG A 24 7.86 -5.34 -8.09
N PHE A 25 7.01 -4.43 -7.65
CA PHE A 25 6.46 -3.40 -8.51
C PHE A 25 6.36 -2.07 -7.76
N PHE A 26 6.95 -1.05 -8.32
CA PHE A 26 6.84 0.33 -7.87
C PHE A 26 6.41 1.21 -9.04
N ALA A 27 5.41 2.04 -8.80
CA ALA A 27 5.08 3.15 -9.68
C ALA A 27 4.97 4.43 -8.86
N GLY A 28 5.58 5.52 -9.32
CA GLY A 28 5.58 6.76 -8.56
C GLY A 28 5.92 7.98 -9.41
N TYR A 29 5.54 9.14 -8.89
CA TYR A 29 5.93 10.45 -9.39
C TYR A 29 6.93 11.08 -8.42
N PRO A 30 8.07 11.62 -8.90
CA PRO A 30 9.09 12.19 -8.02
C PRO A 30 8.56 13.41 -7.27
N ILE A 31 8.57 13.35 -5.95
CA ILE A 31 8.13 14.44 -5.07
C ILE A 31 8.98 14.50 -3.81
N THR A 32 9.49 15.69 -3.47
CA THR A 32 10.22 15.94 -2.23
C THR A 32 9.24 15.91 -1.04
N PRO A 33 9.57 15.23 0.09
CA PRO A 33 10.86 14.61 0.44
C PRO A 33 10.89 13.07 0.28
N ALA A 34 10.09 12.48 -0.60
CA ALA A 34 10.00 11.03 -0.82
C ALA A 34 10.88 10.51 -1.97
N THR A 35 11.58 11.39 -2.69
CA THR A 35 12.23 11.07 -3.96
C THR A 35 13.27 9.96 -3.85
N GLU A 36 14.04 9.89 -2.76
CA GLU A 36 15.10 8.89 -2.59
C GLU A 36 14.57 7.46 -2.48
N ILE A 37 13.32 7.28 -2.06
CA ILE A 37 12.65 5.97 -2.08
C ILE A 37 12.54 5.49 -3.53
N ALA A 38 12.03 6.34 -4.42
CA ALA A 38 11.88 6.04 -5.84
C ALA A 38 13.23 5.83 -6.52
N GLU A 39 14.23 6.70 -6.26
CA GLU A 39 15.57 6.59 -6.83
C GLU A 39 16.24 5.26 -6.46
N HIS A 40 16.15 4.85 -5.19
CA HIS A 40 16.73 3.59 -4.73
C HIS A 40 16.01 2.39 -5.36
N LEU A 41 14.68 2.40 -5.40
CA LEU A 41 13.91 1.32 -6.01
C LEU A 41 14.12 1.24 -7.53
N ALA A 42 14.34 2.37 -8.22
CA ALA A 42 14.69 2.38 -9.64
C ALA A 42 16.00 1.62 -9.94
N GLN A 43 16.94 1.68 -9.00
CA GLN A 43 18.23 0.96 -9.13
C GLN A 43 18.11 -0.51 -8.73
N GLN A 44 17.32 -0.83 -7.70
CA GLN A 44 17.33 -2.16 -7.08
C GLN A 44 16.29 -3.12 -7.65
N LEU A 45 15.09 -2.64 -8.02
CA LEU A 45 14.03 -3.52 -8.53
C LEU A 45 14.42 -4.30 -9.77
N PRO A 46 15.06 -3.70 -10.80
CA PRO A 46 15.51 -4.46 -11.96
C PRO A 46 16.49 -5.59 -11.63
N LEU A 47 17.32 -5.41 -10.59
CA LEU A 47 18.27 -6.43 -10.14
C LEU A 47 17.59 -7.61 -9.41
N LYS A 48 16.33 -7.44 -9.05
CA LYS A 48 15.49 -8.44 -8.34
C LYS A 48 14.30 -8.90 -9.18
N GLU A 49 14.40 -8.77 -10.51
CA GLU A 49 13.33 -9.11 -11.45
C GLU A 49 12.02 -8.35 -11.17
N GLY A 50 12.14 -7.18 -10.60
CA GLY A 50 11.03 -6.26 -10.33
C GLY A 50 10.90 -5.19 -11.41
N VAL A 51 9.80 -4.46 -11.34
CA VAL A 51 9.43 -3.39 -12.27
C VAL A 51 9.39 -2.06 -11.54
N PHE A 52 10.08 -1.06 -12.09
CA PHE A 52 9.99 0.34 -11.68
C PHE A 52 9.42 1.17 -12.83
N ILE A 53 8.40 1.99 -12.54
CA ILE A 53 7.81 2.90 -13.52
C ILE A 53 7.70 4.29 -12.91
N GLN A 54 8.31 5.28 -13.59
CA GLN A 54 8.00 6.67 -13.31
C GLN A 54 6.75 7.07 -14.08
N MET A 55 5.76 7.56 -13.34
CA MET A 55 4.48 8.01 -13.90
C MET A 55 4.47 9.54 -14.07
N GLU A 56 3.48 10.05 -14.79
CA GLU A 56 3.29 11.49 -15.01
C GLU A 56 2.64 12.22 -13.83
N ASP A 57 1.95 11.49 -12.95
CA ASP A 57 1.34 12.01 -11.72
C ASP A 57 1.04 10.89 -10.72
N GLU A 58 0.52 11.27 -9.55
CA GLU A 58 0.19 10.35 -8.48
C GLU A 58 -1.11 9.56 -8.73
N ILE A 59 -2.04 10.08 -9.52
CA ILE A 59 -3.27 9.36 -9.92
C ILE A 59 -2.90 8.15 -10.76
N ALA A 60 -2.03 8.35 -11.76
CA ALA A 60 -1.51 7.28 -12.59
C ALA A 60 -0.66 6.29 -11.76
N SER A 61 0.13 6.80 -10.82
CA SER A 61 0.98 5.97 -9.94
C SER A 61 0.17 4.97 -9.12
N ILE A 62 -0.86 5.44 -8.42
CA ILE A 62 -1.72 4.56 -7.61
C ILE A 62 -2.55 3.62 -8.48
N GLY A 63 -3.05 4.08 -9.61
CA GLY A 63 -3.76 3.24 -10.58
C GLY A 63 -2.90 2.07 -11.06
N ALA A 64 -1.63 2.34 -11.37
CA ALA A 64 -0.67 1.33 -11.81
C ALA A 64 -0.37 0.28 -10.73
N ILE A 65 -0.14 0.69 -9.46
CA ILE A 65 0.10 -0.27 -8.37
C ILE A 65 -1.13 -1.11 -8.05
N ILE A 66 -2.34 -0.54 -8.11
CA ILE A 66 -3.59 -1.29 -7.94
C ILE A 66 -3.69 -2.38 -9.03
N GLY A 67 -3.50 -2.02 -10.29
CA GLY A 67 -3.53 -2.99 -11.39
C GLY A 67 -2.47 -4.08 -11.24
N ALA A 68 -1.23 -3.71 -10.90
CA ALA A 68 -0.15 -4.67 -10.69
C ALA A 68 -0.41 -5.61 -9.49
N SER A 69 -1.05 -5.14 -8.43
CA SER A 69 -1.43 -5.99 -7.29
C SER A 69 -2.36 -7.13 -7.72
N TRP A 70 -3.29 -6.90 -8.65
CA TRP A 70 -4.18 -7.91 -9.20
C TRP A 70 -3.49 -8.93 -10.12
N THR A 71 -2.22 -8.71 -10.46
CA THR A 71 -1.38 -9.75 -11.12
C THR A 71 -0.62 -10.62 -10.11
N GLY A 72 -0.76 -10.36 -8.81
CA GLY A 72 -0.10 -11.10 -7.74
C GLY A 72 1.18 -10.45 -7.22
N ALA A 73 1.60 -9.32 -7.77
CA ALA A 73 2.78 -8.62 -7.30
C ALA A 73 2.53 -7.94 -5.94
N LYS A 74 3.56 -7.87 -5.10
CA LYS A 74 3.62 -6.92 -3.97
C LYS A 74 4.05 -5.58 -4.50
N VAL A 75 3.28 -4.54 -4.19
CA VAL A 75 3.33 -3.26 -4.86
C VAL A 75 3.46 -2.10 -3.89
N MET A 76 4.12 -1.03 -4.32
CA MET A 76 4.29 0.18 -3.51
C MET A 76 4.30 1.43 -4.39
N THR A 77 3.87 2.54 -3.80
CA THR A 77 4.14 3.91 -4.26
C THR A 77 4.65 4.75 -3.11
N ALA A 78 5.33 5.85 -3.41
CA ALA A 78 5.78 6.82 -2.43
C ALA A 78 5.46 8.23 -2.91
N THR A 79 4.99 9.07 -2.01
CA THR A 79 4.54 10.43 -2.27
C THR A 79 4.73 11.35 -1.07
N SER A 80 4.18 12.56 -1.16
CA SER A 80 4.08 13.55 -0.10
C SER A 80 2.74 14.27 -0.21
N GLY A 81 2.27 14.92 0.82
CA GLY A 81 0.99 15.63 0.98
C GLY A 81 0.15 15.90 -0.26
N PRO A 82 0.61 16.74 -1.24
CA PRO A 82 -0.16 17.00 -2.46
C PRO A 82 -0.48 15.74 -3.27
N GLY A 83 0.47 14.82 -3.37
CA GLY A 83 0.26 13.55 -4.09
C GLY A 83 -0.67 12.61 -3.32
N LEU A 84 -0.61 12.58 -1.98
CA LEU A 84 -1.57 11.83 -1.18
C LEU A 84 -3.00 12.35 -1.41
N SER A 85 -3.17 13.68 -1.58
CA SER A 85 -4.46 14.28 -1.94
C SER A 85 -4.99 13.76 -3.29
N LEU A 86 -4.13 13.67 -4.30
CA LEU A 86 -4.50 13.17 -5.62
C LEU A 86 -4.84 11.66 -5.61
N MET A 87 -4.28 10.90 -4.67
CA MET A 87 -4.51 9.46 -4.56
C MET A 87 -5.83 9.09 -3.84
N GLN A 88 -6.51 10.00 -3.17
CA GLN A 88 -7.59 9.67 -2.22
C GLN A 88 -8.75 8.88 -2.82
N GLU A 89 -9.19 9.19 -4.03
CA GLU A 89 -10.25 8.42 -4.69
C GLU A 89 -9.80 6.97 -4.94
N ASN A 90 -8.58 6.81 -5.47
CA ASN A 90 -8.03 5.49 -5.75
C ASN A 90 -7.68 4.69 -4.47
N ILE A 91 -7.38 5.35 -3.35
CA ILE A 91 -7.27 4.69 -2.04
C ILE A 91 -8.64 4.10 -1.64
N GLY A 92 -9.71 4.88 -1.77
CA GLY A 92 -11.08 4.39 -1.55
C GLY A 92 -11.43 3.22 -2.49
N TYR A 93 -11.06 3.32 -3.76
CA TYR A 93 -11.21 2.23 -4.72
C TYR A 93 -10.44 0.96 -4.29
N ALA A 94 -9.18 1.10 -3.85
CA ALA A 94 -8.37 -0.03 -3.40
C ALA A 94 -8.94 -0.69 -2.13
N ILE A 95 -9.52 0.10 -1.20
CA ILE A 95 -10.22 -0.42 -0.03
C ILE A 95 -11.45 -1.23 -0.47
N GLY A 96 -12.29 -0.64 -1.33
CA GLY A 96 -13.53 -1.27 -1.82
C GLY A 96 -13.27 -2.56 -2.62
N THR A 97 -12.20 -2.59 -3.40
CA THR A 97 -11.79 -3.79 -4.17
C THR A 97 -10.89 -4.74 -3.38
N GLU A 98 -10.60 -4.44 -2.11
CA GLU A 98 -9.72 -5.23 -1.25
C GLU A 98 -8.37 -5.55 -1.90
N THR A 99 -7.74 -4.49 -2.41
CA THR A 99 -6.47 -4.57 -3.13
C THR A 99 -5.31 -4.27 -2.19
N PRO A 100 -4.45 -5.24 -1.87
CA PRO A 100 -3.26 -5.00 -1.04
C PRO A 100 -2.24 -4.15 -1.78
N CYS A 101 -1.83 -3.05 -1.18
CA CYS A 101 -0.75 -2.19 -1.65
C CYS A 101 -0.18 -1.36 -0.48
N VAL A 102 1.04 -0.88 -0.62
CA VAL A 102 1.68 0.01 0.36
C VAL A 102 1.84 1.39 -0.25
N ILE A 103 1.40 2.40 0.50
CA ILE A 103 1.47 3.81 0.12
C ILE A 103 2.29 4.54 1.17
N VAL A 104 3.43 5.08 0.78
CA VAL A 104 4.30 5.84 1.68
C VAL A 104 4.05 7.32 1.47
N ASP A 105 3.71 8.02 2.55
CA ASP A 105 3.65 9.47 2.58
C ASP A 105 4.79 10.01 3.46
N VAL A 106 5.75 10.67 2.84
CA VAL A 106 6.78 11.41 3.56
C VAL A 106 6.29 12.84 3.70
N GLN A 107 5.66 13.14 4.83
CA GLN A 107 4.93 14.36 5.08
C GLN A 107 5.81 15.61 5.05
N ARG A 108 5.28 16.69 4.55
CA ARG A 108 5.92 18.01 4.47
C ARG A 108 4.97 19.14 4.85
N GLY A 109 5.50 20.32 5.07
CA GLY A 109 4.68 21.49 5.41
C GLY A 109 3.70 21.86 4.31
N GLY A 110 2.39 21.76 4.61
CA GLY A 110 1.28 22.24 3.78
C GLY A 110 0.77 23.60 4.25
N PRO A 111 -0.38 24.10 3.72
CA PRO A 111 -1.24 23.48 2.72
C PRO A 111 -0.72 23.62 1.28
N SER A 112 -1.34 22.86 0.32
CA SER A 112 -0.98 22.84 -1.10
C SER A 112 0.48 22.41 -1.30
N THR A 113 1.22 23.00 -2.22
CA THR A 113 2.64 22.72 -2.43
C THR A 113 3.47 22.94 -1.17
N GLY A 114 3.09 23.91 -0.35
CA GLY A 114 3.67 24.18 0.96
C GLY A 114 5.17 24.46 0.92
N ILE A 115 5.89 23.89 1.91
CA ILE A 115 7.35 24.01 2.04
C ILE A 115 7.98 22.63 1.99
N PRO A 116 8.49 22.20 0.84
CA PRO A 116 8.94 20.81 0.65
C PRO A 116 10.07 20.34 1.56
N ALA A 117 10.87 21.26 2.07
CA ALA A 117 12.04 20.97 2.91
C ALA A 117 11.74 21.02 4.42
N VAL A 118 10.51 21.37 4.83
CA VAL A 118 10.13 21.48 6.25
C VAL A 118 9.30 20.27 6.65
N PRO A 119 9.72 19.51 7.68
CA PRO A 119 8.95 18.39 8.18
C PRO A 119 7.60 18.87 8.75
N SER A 120 6.58 18.03 8.58
CA SER A 120 5.25 18.23 9.14
C SER A 120 4.60 16.86 9.37
N GLN A 121 3.58 16.80 10.21
CA GLN A 121 2.76 15.63 10.47
C GLN A 121 1.27 15.98 10.33
N SER A 122 0.95 16.80 9.33
CA SER A 122 -0.40 17.33 9.11
C SER A 122 -1.30 16.44 8.25
N ASP A 123 -0.75 15.41 7.60
CA ASP A 123 -1.49 14.57 6.64
C ASP A 123 -2.18 13.36 7.31
N MET A 124 -2.04 13.21 8.64
CA MET A 124 -2.59 12.08 9.40
C MET A 124 -4.12 11.96 9.30
N VAL A 125 -4.85 13.08 9.36
CA VAL A 125 -6.31 13.07 9.23
C VAL A 125 -6.72 12.70 7.81
N GLN A 126 -5.97 13.14 6.82
CA GLN A 126 -6.18 12.77 5.42
C GLN A 126 -5.92 11.29 5.18
N ALA A 127 -4.87 10.71 5.78
CA ALA A 127 -4.61 9.28 5.73
C ALA A 127 -5.77 8.46 6.34
N ALA A 128 -6.36 8.97 7.42
CA ALA A 128 -7.45 8.29 8.11
C ALA A 128 -8.82 8.45 7.43
N ARG A 129 -9.10 9.61 6.82
CA ARG A 129 -10.45 10.03 6.37
C ARG A 129 -10.42 10.84 5.07
N GLY A 130 -9.43 10.66 4.21
CA GLY A 130 -9.24 11.48 3.02
C GLY A 130 -10.15 11.12 1.85
N SER A 131 -10.53 9.85 1.70
CA SER A 131 -11.52 9.42 0.71
C SER A 131 -12.94 9.60 1.25
N HIS A 132 -13.94 9.40 0.42
CA HIS A 132 -15.35 9.47 0.78
C HIS A 132 -15.92 8.12 1.23
N GLY A 133 -17.08 8.15 1.89
CA GLY A 133 -17.79 6.96 2.38
C GLY A 133 -17.24 6.46 3.72
N ASP A 134 -17.71 5.29 4.10
CA ASP A 134 -17.38 4.67 5.39
C ASP A 134 -16.37 3.55 5.21
N TYR A 135 -15.19 3.71 5.79
CA TYR A 135 -14.10 2.73 5.76
C TYR A 135 -13.18 2.89 6.96
N GLU A 136 -12.35 1.89 7.18
CA GLU A 136 -11.21 1.97 8.10
C GLU A 136 -9.91 1.94 7.30
N SER A 137 -8.93 2.75 7.72
CA SER A 137 -7.58 2.74 7.17
C SER A 137 -6.58 2.19 8.17
N ILE A 138 -5.50 1.59 7.67
CA ILE A 138 -4.37 1.14 8.48
C ILE A 138 -3.18 2.03 8.12
N ALA A 139 -2.59 2.66 9.13
CA ALA A 139 -1.40 3.47 8.96
C ALA A 139 -0.36 3.18 10.06
N PHE A 140 0.91 3.20 9.69
CA PHE A 140 2.05 3.15 10.59
C PHE A 140 2.84 4.44 10.50
N ALA A 141 3.35 4.93 11.63
CA ALA A 141 4.14 6.15 11.70
C ALA A 141 5.53 5.85 12.29
N PRO A 142 6.58 5.79 11.46
CA PRO A 142 7.94 5.54 11.92
C PRO A 142 8.53 6.76 12.61
N SER A 143 9.37 6.55 13.63
CA SER A 143 10.08 7.58 14.39
C SER A 143 11.60 7.54 14.20
N SER A 144 12.12 6.59 13.42
CA SER A 144 13.56 6.40 13.18
C SER A 144 13.81 5.74 11.82
N ALA A 145 15.06 5.75 11.36
CA ALA A 145 15.42 5.02 10.14
C ALA A 145 15.26 3.50 10.33
N GLN A 146 15.47 2.97 11.53
CA GLN A 146 15.17 1.57 11.83
C GLN A 146 13.67 1.27 11.65
N GLU A 147 12.80 2.12 12.20
CA GLU A 147 11.36 1.94 12.04
C GLU A 147 10.87 2.17 10.61
N MET A 148 11.57 3.00 9.81
CA MET A 148 11.30 3.08 8.37
C MET A 148 11.47 1.73 7.68
N PHE A 149 12.47 0.95 8.06
CA PHE A 149 12.65 -0.43 7.55
C PHE A 149 11.58 -1.38 8.13
N ASP A 150 11.48 -1.46 9.45
CA ASP A 150 10.65 -2.46 10.14
C ASP A 150 9.16 -2.28 9.85
N LEU A 151 8.67 -1.02 9.91
CA LEU A 151 7.26 -0.72 9.64
C LEU A 151 6.91 -0.80 8.16
N THR A 152 7.87 -0.62 7.24
CA THR A 152 7.65 -0.93 5.83
C THR A 152 7.41 -2.42 5.62
N VAL A 153 8.26 -3.29 6.21
CA VAL A 153 8.03 -4.75 6.17
C VAL A 153 6.66 -5.09 6.75
N ARG A 154 6.34 -4.53 7.93
CA ARG A 154 5.05 -4.74 8.58
C ARG A 154 3.87 -4.23 7.74
N ALA A 155 4.03 -3.12 7.02
CA ALA A 155 3.00 -2.59 6.14
C ALA A 155 2.67 -3.56 5.01
N PHE A 156 3.68 -4.16 4.38
CA PHE A 156 3.48 -5.21 3.38
C PHE A 156 2.79 -6.44 3.98
N ASP A 157 3.28 -6.95 5.11
CA ASP A 157 2.68 -8.12 5.78
C ASP A 157 1.22 -7.88 6.15
N THR A 158 0.90 -6.66 6.58
CA THR A 158 -0.46 -6.25 6.93
C THR A 158 -1.33 -6.12 5.68
N ALA A 159 -0.83 -5.47 4.63
CA ALA A 159 -1.56 -5.34 3.36
C ALA A 159 -1.90 -6.70 2.76
N GLU A 160 -0.95 -7.62 2.72
CA GLU A 160 -1.13 -8.98 2.21
C GLU A 160 -2.13 -9.79 3.05
N ARG A 161 -2.01 -9.73 4.38
CA ARG A 161 -2.88 -10.45 5.31
C ARG A 161 -4.32 -9.95 5.27
N MET A 162 -4.50 -8.63 5.23
CA MET A 162 -5.80 -7.99 5.35
C MET A 162 -6.46 -7.70 4.01
N ARG A 163 -5.73 -7.83 2.89
CA ARG A 163 -6.16 -7.42 1.55
C ARG A 163 -6.75 -6.00 1.58
N THR A 164 -5.88 -5.03 1.91
CA THR A 164 -6.25 -3.62 2.00
C THR A 164 -5.02 -2.75 1.75
N PRO A 165 -5.17 -1.52 1.27
CA PRO A 165 -4.06 -0.58 1.27
C PRO A 165 -3.60 -0.29 2.70
N VAL A 166 -2.28 -0.15 2.88
CA VAL A 166 -1.66 0.26 4.15
C VAL A 166 -0.79 1.48 3.90
N LEU A 167 -0.93 2.48 4.74
CA LEU A 167 -0.15 3.71 4.65
C LEU A 167 1.05 3.66 5.61
N LEU A 168 2.18 4.19 5.15
CA LEU A 168 3.34 4.48 5.99
C LEU A 168 3.52 6.00 6.03
N MET A 169 3.21 6.59 7.19
CA MET A 169 3.16 8.04 7.42
C MET A 169 4.46 8.51 8.06
N ALA A 170 5.51 8.67 7.26
CA ALA A 170 6.77 9.27 7.69
C ALA A 170 6.69 10.81 7.64
N ASP A 171 7.76 11.47 8.03
CA ASP A 171 7.96 12.89 7.77
C ASP A 171 9.36 13.16 7.21
N ALA A 172 9.59 14.39 6.75
CA ALA A 172 10.88 14.78 6.15
C ALA A 172 12.07 14.64 7.10
N ALA A 173 11.88 14.76 8.42
CA ALA A 173 12.95 14.58 9.39
C ALA A 173 13.37 13.12 9.47
N VAL A 174 12.40 12.21 9.64
CA VAL A 174 12.63 10.76 9.69
C VAL A 174 13.12 10.24 8.35
N GLY A 175 12.53 10.69 7.24
CA GLY A 175 12.94 10.28 5.90
C GLY A 175 14.38 10.61 5.57
N HIS A 176 14.88 11.75 6.05
CA HIS A 176 16.23 12.23 5.74
C HIS A 176 17.29 11.94 6.83
N MET A 177 16.88 11.60 8.06
CA MET A 177 17.83 11.22 9.11
C MET A 177 18.62 9.97 8.71
N ARG A 178 19.83 9.85 9.27
CA ARG A 178 20.70 8.70 9.02
C ARG A 178 21.04 8.01 10.32
N GLU A 179 20.85 6.70 10.33
CA GLU A 179 21.13 5.84 11.49
C GLU A 179 21.74 4.51 11.06
N ILE A 180 22.25 3.77 12.00
CA ILE A 180 22.59 2.37 11.78
C ILE A 180 21.30 1.55 11.80
N VAL A 181 20.96 0.98 10.66
CA VAL A 181 19.80 0.10 10.49
C VAL A 181 20.27 -1.35 10.53
N GLU A 182 19.65 -2.15 11.38
CA GLU A 182 19.87 -3.59 11.47
C GLU A 182 18.84 -4.33 10.62
N MET A 183 19.31 -4.99 9.57
CA MET A 183 18.46 -5.75 8.66
C MET A 183 18.63 -7.25 8.93
N PRO A 184 17.55 -8.00 9.14
CA PRO A 184 17.64 -9.43 9.38
C PRO A 184 18.20 -10.15 8.15
N VAL A 185 19.02 -11.17 8.39
CA VAL A 185 19.61 -11.99 7.30
C VAL A 185 18.53 -12.73 6.49
N GLN A 186 17.43 -13.07 7.13
CA GLN A 186 16.31 -13.76 6.52
C GLN A 186 15.00 -13.22 7.08
N LEU A 187 14.11 -12.83 6.19
CA LEU A 187 12.71 -12.53 6.46
C LEU A 187 11.84 -13.59 5.80
N ASN A 188 10.70 -13.87 6.40
CA ASN A 188 9.65 -14.71 5.84
C ASN A 188 8.41 -13.83 5.63
N PRO A 189 8.38 -13.04 4.53
CA PRO A 189 7.28 -12.13 4.28
C PRO A 189 5.95 -12.87 4.16
N VAL A 190 4.89 -12.27 4.68
CA VAL A 190 3.54 -12.81 4.52
C VAL A 190 3.14 -12.77 3.05
N GLU A 191 2.53 -13.84 2.57
CA GLU A 191 1.92 -13.92 1.24
C GLU A 191 0.40 -13.96 1.38
N ARG A 192 -0.30 -13.22 0.51
CA ARG A 192 -1.76 -13.25 0.45
C ARG A 192 -2.25 -14.64 0.07
N LYS A 193 -3.37 -15.04 0.63
CA LYS A 193 -4.03 -16.27 0.21
C LYS A 193 -4.57 -16.10 -1.21
N LEU A 194 -4.17 -16.99 -2.12
CA LEU A 194 -4.60 -16.97 -3.51
C LEU A 194 -5.78 -17.90 -3.73
N ALA A 195 -6.73 -17.46 -4.56
CA ALA A 195 -7.83 -18.30 -5.02
C ALA A 195 -7.30 -19.37 -6.00
N THR A 196 -7.89 -20.56 -5.94
CA THR A 196 -7.60 -21.69 -6.82
C THR A 196 -8.74 -21.93 -7.81
N ILE A 197 -8.51 -22.77 -8.83
CA ILE A 197 -9.55 -23.18 -9.78
C ILE A 197 -10.66 -23.96 -9.06
N GLU A 198 -10.34 -24.67 -7.99
CA GLU A 198 -11.28 -25.43 -7.16
C GLU A 198 -12.25 -24.52 -6.39
N ASP A 199 -11.85 -23.28 -6.12
CA ASP A 199 -12.72 -22.24 -5.52
C ASP A 199 -13.74 -21.66 -6.53
N ASN A 200 -13.90 -22.24 -7.72
CA ASN A 200 -14.68 -21.72 -8.85
C ASN A 200 -14.26 -20.31 -9.33
N GLY A 201 -13.11 -19.82 -8.87
CA GLY A 201 -12.52 -18.54 -9.27
C GLY A 201 -13.33 -17.30 -8.88
N ALA A 202 -14.44 -17.47 -8.17
CA ALA A 202 -15.23 -16.34 -7.68
C ALA A 202 -14.65 -15.85 -6.35
N PRO A 203 -14.24 -14.58 -6.25
CA PRO A 203 -13.94 -14.00 -4.96
C PRO A 203 -15.21 -14.04 -4.12
N ARG A 204 -15.17 -14.66 -2.95
CA ARG A 204 -16.27 -14.61 -2.01
C ARG A 204 -16.08 -13.42 -1.10
N PHE A 205 -16.85 -12.37 -1.32
CA PHE A 205 -16.78 -11.13 -0.56
C PHE A 205 -17.71 -11.08 0.67
N LEU A 206 -18.43 -12.17 0.97
CA LEU A 206 -19.41 -12.20 2.05
C LEU A 206 -18.90 -12.71 3.39
N ASP A 207 -17.74 -13.34 3.44
CA ASP A 207 -17.21 -13.86 4.70
C ASP A 207 -16.59 -12.74 5.54
N GLU A 208 -16.77 -12.78 6.86
CA GLU A 208 -16.05 -11.90 7.81
C GLU A 208 -14.51 -12.09 7.73
N GLN A 209 -14.06 -13.11 7.03
CA GLN A 209 -12.67 -13.44 6.81
C GLN A 209 -12.17 -12.86 5.49
N VAL A 210 -10.86 -12.62 5.44
CA VAL A 210 -10.18 -12.19 4.22
C VAL A 210 -10.25 -13.29 3.17
N ALA A 211 -11.05 -13.09 2.13
CA ALA A 211 -11.23 -14.06 1.07
C ALA A 211 -9.93 -14.27 0.25
N PRO A 212 -9.68 -15.48 -0.31
CA PRO A 212 -8.59 -15.70 -1.23
C PRO A 212 -8.67 -14.75 -2.43
N MET A 213 -7.55 -14.20 -2.88
CA MET A 213 -7.51 -13.25 -3.99
C MET A 213 -7.33 -13.98 -5.32
N PRO A 214 -8.23 -13.81 -6.29
CA PRO A 214 -7.99 -14.28 -7.65
C PRO A 214 -6.94 -13.40 -8.34
N ILE A 215 -6.07 -14.02 -9.13
CA ILE A 215 -5.02 -13.32 -9.87
C ILE A 215 -5.37 -13.31 -11.36
N PHE A 216 -5.27 -12.14 -11.98
CA PHE A 216 -5.44 -12.00 -13.42
C PHE A 216 -4.37 -12.80 -14.18
N GLY A 217 -4.77 -13.40 -15.30
CA GLY A 217 -3.88 -14.18 -16.16
C GLY A 217 -3.67 -15.63 -15.75
N ARG A 218 -4.27 -16.10 -14.63
CA ARG A 218 -4.15 -17.49 -14.17
C ARG A 218 -5.38 -18.38 -14.43
N GLY A 219 -6.22 -18.00 -15.39
CA GLY A 219 -7.39 -18.79 -15.79
C GLY A 219 -8.61 -18.64 -14.87
N LEU A 220 -8.51 -17.83 -13.82
CA LEU A 220 -9.63 -17.51 -12.93
C LEU A 220 -10.46 -16.38 -13.53
N LYS A 221 -11.79 -16.52 -13.46
CA LYS A 221 -12.72 -15.45 -13.83
C LYS A 221 -12.90 -14.53 -12.63
N ALA A 222 -12.25 -13.36 -12.66
CA ALA A 222 -12.39 -12.33 -11.65
C ALA A 222 -13.01 -11.09 -12.27
N HIS A 223 -13.99 -10.51 -11.58
CA HIS A 223 -14.53 -9.19 -11.85
C HIS A 223 -14.13 -8.28 -10.70
N VAL A 224 -13.59 -7.10 -11.02
CA VAL A 224 -13.17 -6.10 -10.03
C VAL A 224 -13.89 -4.80 -10.34
N THR A 225 -14.64 -4.31 -9.38
CA THR A 225 -15.38 -3.06 -9.51
C THR A 225 -15.31 -2.25 -8.22
N GLY A 226 -15.17 -0.94 -8.34
CA GLY A 226 -15.31 0.00 -7.21
C GLY A 226 -16.75 0.24 -6.78
N SER A 227 -17.74 -0.28 -7.51
CA SER A 227 -19.15 -0.22 -7.10
C SER A 227 -19.43 -1.25 -5.99
N CYS A 228 -20.48 -1.01 -5.21
CA CYS A 228 -21.02 -2.06 -4.35
C CYS A 228 -21.30 -3.32 -5.18
N HIS A 229 -20.91 -4.46 -4.66
CA HIS A 229 -20.96 -5.74 -5.36
C HIS A 229 -21.46 -6.85 -4.45
N ASP A 230 -21.97 -7.89 -5.05
CA ASP A 230 -22.42 -9.10 -4.37
C ASP A 230 -21.24 -10.02 -3.96
N GLU A 231 -21.58 -11.18 -3.41
CA GLU A 231 -20.60 -12.17 -2.93
C GLU A 231 -19.64 -12.71 -3.98
N VAL A 232 -20.01 -12.61 -5.26
CA VAL A 232 -19.18 -13.06 -6.38
C VAL A 232 -18.50 -11.90 -7.12
N GLY A 233 -18.55 -10.68 -6.54
CA GLY A 233 -17.93 -9.49 -7.10
C GLY A 233 -18.70 -8.82 -8.23
N MET A 234 -19.94 -9.24 -8.51
CA MET A 234 -20.77 -8.62 -9.52
C MET A 234 -21.47 -7.38 -8.97
N ARG A 235 -21.51 -6.33 -9.78
CA ARG A 235 -22.07 -5.04 -9.39
C ARG A 235 -23.52 -5.17 -8.90
N ASN A 236 -23.77 -4.72 -7.67
CA ASN A 236 -25.12 -4.58 -7.07
C ASN A 236 -25.27 -3.17 -6.46
N VAL A 237 -25.95 -2.29 -7.17
CA VAL A 237 -26.07 -0.86 -6.81
C VAL A 237 -27.52 -0.43 -6.50
N VAL A 238 -28.43 -1.39 -6.40
CA VAL A 238 -29.85 -1.13 -6.16
C VAL A 238 -30.34 -1.67 -4.82
N ASP A 239 -29.53 -2.47 -4.16
CA ASP A 239 -29.86 -3.14 -2.91
C ASP A 239 -29.14 -2.45 -1.73
N ALA A 240 -29.95 -1.80 -0.87
CA ALA A 240 -29.41 -1.10 0.29
C ALA A 240 -28.88 -2.06 1.37
N GLU A 241 -29.40 -3.28 1.47
CA GLU A 241 -28.90 -4.29 2.41
C GLU A 241 -27.53 -4.80 1.98
N ALA A 242 -27.32 -4.97 0.67
CA ALA A 242 -26.02 -5.32 0.14
C ALA A 242 -24.97 -4.24 0.43
N LEU A 243 -25.32 -2.96 0.33
CA LEU A 243 -24.43 -1.85 0.69
C LEU A 243 -24.10 -1.86 2.19
N ASP A 244 -25.09 -2.01 3.08
CA ASP A 244 -24.86 -2.06 4.53
C ASP A 244 -23.93 -3.23 4.89
N HIS A 245 -24.19 -4.40 4.33
CA HIS A 245 -23.34 -5.58 4.55
C HIS A 245 -21.91 -5.35 4.06
N TYR A 246 -21.74 -4.81 2.85
CA TYR A 246 -20.44 -4.50 2.24
C TYR A 246 -19.62 -3.54 3.14
N VAL A 247 -20.21 -2.43 3.60
CA VAL A 247 -19.51 -1.44 4.43
C VAL A 247 -19.14 -2.04 5.80
N ARG A 248 -20.07 -2.77 6.44
CA ARG A 248 -19.82 -3.43 7.75
C ARG A 248 -18.71 -4.48 7.64
N ARG A 249 -18.68 -5.24 6.56
CA ARG A 249 -17.66 -6.26 6.31
C ARG A 249 -16.28 -5.61 6.13
N LEU A 250 -16.15 -4.59 5.29
CA LEU A 250 -14.90 -3.89 5.07
C LEU A 250 -14.35 -3.27 6.36
N SER A 251 -15.22 -2.60 7.14
CA SER A 251 -14.82 -2.00 8.41
C SER A 251 -14.53 -3.05 9.49
N GLY A 252 -15.38 -4.07 9.59
CA GLY A 252 -15.24 -5.17 10.56
C GLY A 252 -13.96 -5.96 10.37
N LYS A 253 -13.56 -6.19 9.14
CA LYS A 253 -12.28 -6.84 8.78
C LYS A 253 -11.07 -6.17 9.44
N ILE A 254 -11.09 -4.84 9.55
CA ILE A 254 -9.99 -4.08 10.15
C ILE A 254 -10.14 -3.96 11.66
N ARG A 255 -11.37 -3.69 12.16
CA ARG A 255 -11.63 -3.50 13.59
C ARG A 255 -11.42 -4.76 14.43
N ASN A 256 -11.61 -5.92 13.82
CA ASN A 256 -11.52 -7.23 14.50
C ASN A 256 -10.14 -7.92 14.29
N ALA A 257 -9.16 -7.23 13.71
CA ALA A 257 -7.85 -7.77 13.37
C ALA A 257 -6.83 -7.74 14.53
#